data_ab1f1c6ac91d30396144cf226f9e53ff
#
_entry.id   ab1f1c6ac91d30396144cf226f9e53ff
#
_cell.length_a   1.000
_cell.length_b   1.000
_cell.length_c   1.000
_cell.angle_alpha   90.00
_cell.angle_beta   90.00
_cell.angle_gamma   90.00
#
_symmetry.space_group_name_H-M   'P 1'
#
loop_
_entity.id
_entity.type
_entity.pdbx_description
1 polymer ?
#
loop_
_entity_poly.entity_id
_entity_poly.type
_entity_poly.pdbx_seq_one_letter_code
_entity_poly.pdbx_strand_id
1 'polypeptide(L)'
;MSDIKCINLGYVCSNADAPAVEEGFRKHAAWMTEFYSESNNGSEHLLNAYFTKAPEFIDPTDPEKGVSGNTLFTINERFTGMTSIQRHVENASQNDYFPKFAEILGNYGKVISIGGEIYHSIR
;
A
#
# COMPACT_ATOMS: atom_id res chain seq x y z
N MET A 1 -5.24 24.75 -4.57
CA MET A 1 -4.20 24.16 -3.73
C MET A 1 -4.67 22.84 -3.17
N SER A 2 -3.95 21.80 -3.40
CA SER A 2 -4.34 20.47 -2.95
C SER A 2 -3.64 20.14 -1.63
N ASP A 3 -4.40 19.67 -0.65
CA ASP A 3 -3.86 19.13 0.59
C ASP A 3 -3.73 17.62 0.52
N ILE A 4 -3.89 17.04 -0.66
CA ILE A 4 -3.79 15.60 -0.86
C ILE A 4 -2.45 15.09 -0.36
N LYS A 5 -2.50 14.06 0.45
CA LYS A 5 -1.31 13.36 0.96
C LYS A 5 -1.44 11.88 0.64
N CYS A 6 -0.31 11.25 0.40
CA CYS A 6 -0.28 9.87 -0.06
C CYS A 6 0.48 8.96 0.88
N ILE A 7 0.08 7.70 0.88
CA ILE A 7 0.90 6.61 1.39
C ILE A 7 1.26 5.75 0.18
N ASN A 8 2.56 5.51 0.00
CA ASN A 8 3.05 4.65 -1.05
C ASN A 8 4.05 3.68 -0.44
N LEU A 9 3.71 2.41 -0.47
CA LEU A 9 4.53 1.36 0.11
C LEU A 9 4.93 0.39 -1.00
N GLY A 10 6.20 0.00 -1.02
CA GLY A 10 6.72 -0.97 -1.97
C GLY A 10 7.43 -2.09 -1.22
N TYR A 11 7.19 -3.34 -1.66
CA TYR A 11 7.69 -4.53 -0.99
C TYR A 11 8.31 -5.47 -2.01
N VAL A 12 9.34 -6.21 -1.57
CA VAL A 12 9.94 -7.28 -2.37
C VAL A 12 10.00 -8.53 -1.49
N CYS A 13 9.48 -9.63 -2.00
CA CYS A 13 9.58 -10.91 -1.31
C CYS A 13 9.84 -12.03 -2.33
N SER A 14 10.31 -13.17 -1.85
CA SER A 14 10.46 -14.34 -2.73
C SER A 14 9.08 -14.79 -3.23
N ASN A 15 9.08 -15.44 -4.39
CA ASN A 15 7.83 -16.03 -4.91
C ASN A 15 7.22 -17.03 -3.94
N ALA A 16 8.06 -17.73 -3.16
CA ALA A 16 7.58 -18.67 -2.16
C ALA A 16 6.81 -17.99 -1.03
N ASP A 17 7.23 -16.78 -0.64
CA ASP A 17 6.57 -16.02 0.44
C ASP A 17 5.39 -15.20 -0.07
N ALA A 18 5.28 -14.98 -1.37
CA ALA A 18 4.27 -14.08 -1.94
C ALA A 18 2.84 -14.40 -1.54
N PRO A 19 2.38 -15.67 -1.53
CA PRO A 19 0.99 -15.95 -1.11
C PRO A 19 0.67 -15.49 0.30
N ALA A 20 1.60 -15.68 1.25
CA ALA A 20 1.39 -15.25 2.64
C ALA A 20 1.39 -13.72 2.77
N VAL A 21 2.28 -13.07 2.02
CA VAL A 21 2.35 -11.59 1.99
C VAL A 21 1.06 -11.02 1.40
N GLU A 22 0.60 -11.58 0.29
CA GLU A 22 -0.64 -11.15 -0.35
C GLU A 22 -1.84 -11.29 0.58
N GLU A 23 -1.91 -12.40 1.32
CA GLU A 23 -3.00 -12.61 2.29
C GLU A 23 -3.01 -11.52 3.36
N GLY A 24 -1.85 -11.13 3.84
CA GLY A 24 -1.74 -10.02 4.79
C GLY A 24 -2.26 -8.71 4.21
N PHE A 25 -1.96 -8.43 2.95
CA PHE A 25 -2.45 -7.22 2.28
C PHE A 25 -3.95 -7.28 2.01
N ARG A 26 -4.49 -8.45 1.71
CA ARG A 26 -5.93 -8.61 1.50
C ARG A 26 -6.73 -8.31 2.77
N LYS A 27 -6.18 -8.64 3.93
CA LYS A 27 -6.80 -8.29 5.21
C LYS A 27 -6.85 -6.79 5.44
N HIS A 28 -5.78 -6.09 5.09
CA HIS A 28 -5.75 -4.62 5.15
C HIS A 28 -6.76 -4.03 4.17
N ALA A 29 -6.80 -4.56 2.95
CA ALA A 29 -7.75 -4.09 1.94
C ALA A 29 -9.20 -4.32 2.37
N ALA A 30 -9.50 -5.45 3.00
CA ALA A 30 -10.85 -5.75 3.50
C ALA A 30 -11.26 -4.75 4.60
N TRP A 31 -10.36 -4.45 5.53
CA TRP A 31 -10.61 -3.45 6.55
C TRP A 31 -10.84 -2.08 5.91
N MET A 32 -10.04 -1.70 4.92
CA MET A 32 -10.19 -0.42 4.23
C MET A 32 -11.54 -0.32 3.52
N THR A 33 -11.97 -1.39 2.87
CA THR A 33 -13.24 -1.39 2.17
C THR A 33 -14.40 -1.02 3.10
N GLU A 34 -14.40 -1.57 4.31
CA GLU A 34 -15.43 -1.26 5.30
C GLU A 34 -15.23 0.12 5.92
N PHE A 35 -14.00 0.44 6.32
CA PHE A 35 -13.68 1.67 7.02
C PHE A 35 -13.92 2.92 6.14
N TYR A 36 -13.73 2.77 4.84
CA TYR A 36 -13.91 3.87 3.88
C TYR A 36 -15.21 3.75 3.08
N SER A 37 -16.16 2.99 3.56
CA SER A 37 -17.49 2.92 2.94
C SER A 37 -18.18 4.28 3.04
N GLU A 38 -19.16 4.51 2.14
CA GLU A 38 -19.92 5.76 2.16
C GLU A 38 -20.74 5.91 3.45
N SER A 39 -21.16 4.80 4.05
CA SER A 39 -21.86 4.84 5.34
C SER A 39 -20.96 5.36 6.47
N ASN A 40 -19.65 5.33 6.28
CA ASN A 40 -18.66 5.84 7.21
C ASN A 40 -18.00 7.13 6.71
N ASN A 41 -18.59 7.80 5.73
CA ASN A 41 -18.07 9.01 5.12
C ASN A 41 -16.67 8.83 4.54
N GLY A 42 -16.44 7.68 3.92
CA GLY A 42 -15.11 7.30 3.43
C GLY A 42 -14.52 8.28 2.45
N SER A 43 -15.32 8.85 1.55
CA SER A 43 -14.84 9.79 0.53
C SER A 43 -14.37 11.12 1.12
N GLU A 44 -14.72 11.43 2.36
CA GLU A 44 -14.19 12.62 3.04
C GLU A 44 -12.72 12.46 3.42
N HIS A 45 -12.22 11.23 3.47
CA HIS A 45 -10.88 10.91 3.95
C HIS A 45 -9.99 10.27 2.91
N LEU A 46 -10.53 9.38 2.09
CA LEU A 46 -9.78 8.62 1.10
C LEU A 46 -10.32 8.91 -0.30
N LEU A 47 -9.44 9.35 -1.19
CA LEU A 47 -9.81 9.59 -2.59
C LEU A 47 -9.83 8.29 -3.37
N ASN A 48 -8.78 7.49 -3.22
CA ASN A 48 -8.70 6.17 -3.82
C ASN A 48 -7.52 5.40 -3.22
N ALA A 49 -7.56 4.09 -3.39
CA ALA A 49 -6.45 3.22 -3.01
C ALA A 49 -6.43 2.03 -3.97
N TYR A 50 -5.25 1.54 -4.23
CA TYR A 50 -5.09 0.33 -5.04
C TYR A 50 -3.83 -0.40 -4.65
N PHE A 51 -3.87 -1.71 -4.84
CA PHE A 51 -2.81 -2.63 -4.48
C PHE A 51 -2.33 -3.31 -5.76
N THR A 52 -1.03 -3.43 -5.95
CA THR A 52 -0.50 -4.07 -7.16
C THR A 52 0.43 -5.22 -6.82
N LYS A 53 0.57 -6.13 -7.78
CA LYS A 53 1.48 -7.26 -7.69
C LYS A 53 2.10 -7.47 -9.07
N ALA A 54 3.41 -7.69 -9.10
CA ALA A 54 4.12 -7.93 -10.36
C ALA A 54 5.37 -8.80 -10.10
N PRO A 55 5.83 -9.56 -11.09
CA PRO A 55 7.14 -10.20 -10.98
C PRO A 55 8.24 -9.13 -10.99
N GLU A 56 9.32 -9.37 -10.23
CA GLU A 56 10.49 -8.52 -10.31
C GLU A 56 11.36 -8.96 -11.48
N PHE A 57 11.75 -8.03 -12.33
CA PHE A 57 12.71 -8.31 -13.40
C PHE A 57 14.13 -8.20 -12.86
N ILE A 58 15.02 -9.03 -13.39
CA ILE A 58 16.46 -8.94 -13.08
C ILE A 58 16.97 -7.56 -13.49
N ASP A 59 16.57 -7.09 -14.67
CA ASP A 59 16.89 -5.76 -15.17
C ASP A 59 15.62 -5.15 -15.77
N PRO A 60 15.00 -4.16 -15.09
CA PRO A 60 13.77 -3.55 -15.60
C PRO A 60 13.90 -2.90 -16.97
N THR A 61 15.13 -2.56 -17.39
CA THR A 61 15.38 -1.96 -18.71
C THR A 61 15.63 -2.98 -19.79
N ASP A 62 15.74 -4.27 -19.42
CA ASP A 62 15.99 -5.35 -20.38
C ASP A 62 15.17 -6.59 -19.99
N PRO A 63 13.89 -6.65 -20.42
CA PRO A 63 13.01 -7.78 -20.07
C PRO A 63 13.51 -9.13 -20.52
N GLU A 64 14.40 -9.19 -21.51
CA GLU A 64 14.94 -10.47 -22.01
C GLU A 64 15.81 -11.18 -20.97
N LYS A 65 16.31 -10.46 -19.99
CA LYS A 65 17.08 -11.06 -18.88
C LYS A 65 16.18 -11.86 -17.93
N GLY A 66 14.85 -11.74 -18.07
CA GLY A 66 13.90 -12.51 -17.31
C GLY A 66 13.63 -11.98 -15.91
N VAL A 67 12.98 -12.82 -15.10
CA VAL A 67 12.54 -12.47 -13.76
C VAL A 67 13.51 -12.99 -12.70
N SER A 68 13.53 -12.31 -11.54
CA SER A 68 14.50 -12.62 -10.47
C SER A 68 14.09 -13.82 -9.60
N GLY A 69 12.81 -14.19 -9.58
CA GLY A 69 12.28 -15.14 -8.61
C GLY A 69 11.61 -14.46 -7.43
N ASN A 70 11.55 -13.13 -7.45
CA ASN A 70 10.85 -12.34 -6.43
C ASN A 70 9.57 -11.74 -6.99
N THR A 71 8.69 -11.39 -6.06
CA THR A 71 7.43 -10.68 -6.35
C THR A 71 7.50 -9.29 -5.74
N LEU A 72 7.03 -8.31 -6.50
CA LEU A 72 6.89 -6.93 -6.05
C LEU A 72 5.43 -6.69 -5.68
N PHE A 73 5.21 -6.05 -4.54
CA PHE A 73 3.88 -5.57 -4.14
C PHE A 73 3.93 -4.09 -3.90
N THR A 74 2.85 -3.39 -4.22
CA THR A 74 2.71 -1.99 -3.82
C THR A 74 1.35 -1.75 -3.20
N ILE A 75 1.31 -0.80 -2.27
CA ILE A 75 0.07 -0.26 -1.70
C ILE A 75 0.11 1.23 -1.95
N ASN A 76 -0.93 1.75 -2.59
CA ASN A 76 -1.01 3.15 -2.98
C ASN A 76 -2.32 3.74 -2.50
N GLU A 77 -2.23 4.79 -1.67
CA GLU A 77 -3.39 5.38 -1.01
C GLU A 77 -3.29 6.89 -1.13
N ARG A 78 -4.36 7.54 -1.59
CA ARG A 78 -4.45 8.99 -1.70
C ARG A 78 -5.52 9.50 -0.75
N PHE A 79 -5.09 10.33 0.18
CA PHE A 79 -5.95 10.87 1.23
C PHE A 79 -6.23 12.35 0.99
N THR A 80 -7.32 12.84 1.57
CA THR A 80 -7.72 14.24 1.45
C THR A 80 -6.83 15.18 2.25
N GLY A 81 -6.00 14.65 3.16
CA GLY A 81 -5.07 15.45 3.93
C GLY A 81 -4.34 14.63 4.97
N MET A 82 -3.41 15.28 5.67
CA MET A 82 -2.58 14.60 6.66
C MET A 82 -3.39 14.10 7.86
N THR A 83 -4.43 14.81 8.25
CA THR A 83 -5.31 14.37 9.33
C THR A 83 -5.98 13.03 8.99
N SER A 84 -6.35 12.84 7.73
CA SER A 84 -6.94 11.58 7.28
C SER A 84 -5.93 10.43 7.30
N ILE A 85 -4.65 10.70 7.03
CA ILE A 85 -3.59 9.71 7.17
C ILE A 85 -3.41 9.32 8.64
N GLN A 86 -3.38 10.28 9.54
CA GLN A 86 -3.26 10.03 10.97
C GLN A 86 -4.41 9.16 11.48
N ARG A 87 -5.63 9.49 11.05
CA ARG A 87 -6.83 8.71 11.36
C ARG A 87 -6.69 7.27 10.83
N HIS A 88 -6.19 7.12 9.60
CA HIS A 88 -5.97 5.81 8.97
C HIS A 88 -5.01 4.95 9.80
N VAL A 89 -3.85 5.49 10.12
CA VAL A 89 -2.82 4.76 10.87
C VAL A 89 -3.33 4.37 12.26
N GLU A 90 -3.97 5.29 12.97
CA GLU A 90 -4.51 5.03 14.30
C GLU A 90 -5.54 3.90 14.27
N ASN A 91 -6.45 3.93 13.31
CA ASN A 91 -7.52 2.92 13.25
C ASN A 91 -7.02 1.59 12.70
N ALA A 92 -6.15 1.59 11.70
CA ALA A 92 -5.56 0.37 11.17
C ALA A 92 -4.83 -0.39 12.28
N SER A 93 -4.06 0.31 13.10
CA SER A 93 -3.23 -0.29 14.15
C SER A 93 -4.04 -1.00 15.25
N GLN A 94 -5.33 -0.74 15.34
CA GLN A 94 -6.19 -1.36 16.35
C GLN A 94 -6.79 -2.69 15.91
N ASN A 95 -6.53 -3.12 14.69
CA ASN A 95 -7.09 -4.35 14.15
C ASN A 95 -6.24 -5.58 14.47
N ASP A 96 -6.87 -6.74 14.56
CA ASP A 96 -6.20 -7.99 14.86
C ASP A 96 -5.19 -8.39 13.79
N TYR A 97 -5.40 -7.98 12.53
CA TYR A 97 -4.47 -8.30 11.45
C TYR A 97 -3.21 -7.44 11.49
N PHE A 98 -3.21 -6.34 12.20
CA PHE A 98 -2.18 -5.32 12.09
C PHE A 98 -0.78 -5.79 12.51
N PRO A 99 -0.60 -6.56 13.61
CA PRO A 99 0.74 -7.03 13.97
C PRO A 99 1.42 -7.82 12.85
N LYS A 100 0.66 -8.65 12.13
CA LYS A 100 1.19 -9.39 10.99
C LYS A 100 1.51 -8.46 9.82
N PHE A 101 0.65 -7.48 9.57
CA PHE A 101 0.87 -6.46 8.55
C PHE A 101 2.15 -5.67 8.82
N ALA A 102 2.36 -5.26 10.07
CA ALA A 102 3.57 -4.55 10.49
C ALA A 102 4.82 -5.42 10.33
N GLU A 103 4.72 -6.72 10.64
CA GLU A 103 5.82 -7.66 10.44
C GLU A 103 6.20 -7.77 8.96
N ILE A 104 5.20 -7.84 8.07
CA ILE A 104 5.41 -7.87 6.63
C ILE A 104 6.13 -6.59 6.17
N LEU A 105 5.70 -5.43 6.67
CA LEU A 105 6.35 -4.17 6.36
C LEU A 105 7.82 -4.17 6.78
N GLY A 106 8.10 -4.66 7.99
CA GLY A 106 9.46 -4.73 8.50
C GLY A 106 10.35 -5.71 7.74
N ASN A 107 9.78 -6.85 7.32
CA ASN A 107 10.56 -7.90 6.65
C ASN A 107 10.79 -7.63 5.16
N TYR A 108 9.81 -7.03 4.48
CA TYR A 108 9.82 -6.95 3.02
C TYR A 108 9.73 -5.52 2.47
N GLY A 109 9.45 -4.54 3.31
CA GLY A 109 9.29 -3.15 2.86
C GLY A 109 10.58 -2.56 2.32
N LYS A 110 10.50 -1.95 1.14
CA LYS A 110 11.63 -1.29 0.47
C LYS A 110 11.37 0.19 0.23
N VAL A 111 10.12 0.57 0.04
CA VAL A 111 9.71 1.96 -0.07
C VAL A 111 8.66 2.18 1.00
N ILE A 112 8.88 3.16 1.87
CA ILE A 112 7.94 3.51 2.93
C ILE A 112 7.78 5.02 2.90
N SER A 113 6.73 5.48 2.21
CA SER A 113 6.43 6.89 2.07
C SER A 113 5.06 7.16 2.68
N ILE A 114 5.03 7.87 3.78
CA ILE A 114 3.80 8.20 4.52
C ILE A 114 3.70 9.72 4.61
N GLY A 115 2.63 10.27 4.03
CA GLY A 115 2.44 11.71 3.99
C GLY A 115 3.10 12.37 2.79
N GLY A 116 3.34 11.61 1.72
CA GLY A 116 3.94 12.14 0.50
C GLY A 116 3.06 13.17 -0.19
N GLU A 117 3.70 14.15 -0.80
CA GLU A 117 3.01 15.18 -1.59
C GLU A 117 3.05 14.83 -3.07
N ILE A 118 1.97 15.14 -3.78
CA ILE A 118 1.98 15.06 -5.24
C ILE A 118 2.61 16.37 -5.73
N TYR A 119 3.85 16.29 -6.19
CA TYR A 119 4.55 17.49 -6.66
C TYR A 119 4.31 17.76 -8.15
N HIS A 120 3.77 16.81 -8.87
CA HIS A 120 3.40 16.97 -10.28
C HIS A 120 2.37 15.93 -10.65
N SER A 121 1.32 16.35 -11.35
CA SER A 121 0.27 15.46 -11.79
C SER A 121 0.01 15.68 -13.28
N ILE A 122 -0.11 14.58 -14.03
CA ILE A 122 -0.47 14.61 -15.44
C ILE A 122 -1.90 14.09 -15.53
N ARG A 123 -2.82 14.98 -15.96
CA ARG A 123 -4.27 14.78 -16.02
C ARG A 123 -4.97 14.92 -14.68
#